data_252eb31191a05c31d1fb65e2bbcf67c8
#
_entry.id   252eb31191a05c31d1fb65e2bbcf67c8
#
_cell.length_a   1.000
_cell.length_b   1.000
_cell.length_c   1.000
_cell.angle_alpha   90.00
_cell.angle_beta   90.00
_cell.angle_gamma   90.00
#
_symmetry.space_group_name_H-M   'P 1'
#
loop_
_entity.id
_entity.type
_entity.pdbx_description
1 polymer ?
#
loop_
_entity_poly.entity_id
_entity_poly.type
_entity_poly.pdbx_seq_one_letter_code
_entity_poly.pdbx_strand_id
1 'polypeptide(L)'
;MDDSPRDDQRALALIQSFGRTGIAFQSLGRGLNHWFDRRDDRDRGLVAHFDTGFAWVSAGEPIAAHDDSIPVAEAFVDAARARGRRVAFFATEGMLASSPRFRRLQIGDQPVWDPARWSDDVRAHKSMREQLRRARAKGVTVRALSVDEYVDRDVDSRSHGATSNTRTISCTQWLAL
;
A
#
# COMPACT_ATOMS: atom_id res chain seq x y z
N MET A 1 2.30 12.07 -16.50
CA MET A 1 3.43 12.43 -15.63
C MET A 1 4.29 11.19 -15.57
N ASP A 2 5.49 11.31 -16.09
CA ASP A 2 6.37 10.16 -16.36
C ASP A 2 6.99 9.74 -15.01
N ASP A 3 6.47 8.65 -14.42
CA ASP A 3 7.10 8.03 -13.25
C ASP A 3 8.45 7.50 -13.72
N SER A 4 9.47 8.27 -13.41
CA SER A 4 10.82 7.93 -13.82
C SER A 4 11.21 6.61 -13.17
N PRO A 5 11.79 5.64 -13.91
CA PRO A 5 12.33 4.40 -13.33
C PRO A 5 13.27 4.63 -12.13
N ARG A 6 13.82 5.84 -12.01
CA ARG A 6 14.63 6.27 -10.86
C ARG A 6 13.78 6.47 -9.60
N ASP A 7 12.56 6.99 -9.73
CA ASP A 7 11.70 7.23 -8.56
C ASP A 7 11.17 5.91 -8.00
N ASP A 8 10.86 4.93 -8.83
CA ASP A 8 10.50 3.59 -8.38
C ASP A 8 11.65 2.89 -7.64
N GLN A 9 12.88 3.03 -8.13
CA GLN A 9 14.06 2.47 -7.44
C GLN A 9 14.30 3.16 -6.09
N ARG A 10 14.15 4.47 -6.01
CA ARG A 10 14.26 5.23 -4.76
C ARG A 10 13.16 4.82 -3.77
N ALA A 11 11.92 4.70 -4.26
CA ALA A 11 10.78 4.25 -3.47
C ALA A 11 11.02 2.84 -2.93
N LEU A 12 11.46 1.91 -3.77
CA LEU A 12 11.78 0.54 -3.37
C LEU A 12 12.87 0.49 -2.29
N ALA A 13 13.92 1.28 -2.41
CA ALA A 13 14.98 1.35 -1.42
C ALA A 13 14.47 1.83 -0.04
N LEU A 14 13.59 2.84 -0.02
CA LEU A 14 12.96 3.31 1.21
C LEU A 14 11.99 2.27 1.80
N ILE A 15 11.21 1.59 0.95
CA ILE A 15 10.30 0.52 1.38
C ILE A 15 11.07 -0.64 2.01
N GLN A 16 12.18 -1.07 1.40
CA GLN A 16 13.03 -2.13 1.94
C GLN A 16 13.67 -1.75 3.28
N SER A 17 14.03 -0.47 3.44
CA SER A 17 14.68 0.01 4.66
C SER A 17 13.68 0.30 5.79
N PHE A 18 12.53 0.82 5.48
CA PHE A 18 11.60 1.41 6.45
C PHE A 18 10.14 0.95 6.32
N GLY A 19 9.80 0.13 5.32
CA GLY A 19 8.45 -0.39 5.16
C GLY A 19 8.08 -1.34 6.30
N ARG A 20 7.11 -0.96 7.13
CA ARG A 20 6.71 -1.72 8.33
C ARG A 20 5.34 -2.37 8.21
N THR A 21 4.53 -1.86 7.33
CA THR A 21 3.15 -2.35 7.15
C THR A 21 3.03 -3.24 5.92
N GLY A 22 2.06 -4.15 5.92
CA GLY A 22 1.79 -5.00 4.77
C GLY A 22 1.38 -4.23 3.50
N ILE A 23 1.01 -2.94 3.66
CA ILE A 23 0.64 -2.06 2.53
C ILE A 23 1.81 -1.24 1.99
N ALA A 24 3.00 -1.27 2.62
CA ALA A 24 4.13 -0.46 2.18
C ALA A 24 4.49 -0.70 0.70
N PHE A 25 4.44 -1.96 0.23
CA PHE A 25 4.70 -2.30 -1.17
C PHE A 25 3.60 -1.81 -2.13
N GLN A 26 2.39 -1.53 -1.65
CA GLN A 26 1.32 -0.94 -2.46
C GLN A 26 1.66 0.48 -2.90
N SER A 27 2.62 1.13 -2.24
CA SER A 27 3.16 2.44 -2.64
C SER A 27 3.81 2.42 -4.03
N LEU A 28 4.18 1.26 -4.55
CA LEU A 28 4.65 1.07 -5.93
C LEU A 28 3.50 0.85 -6.92
N GLY A 29 2.25 0.95 -6.45
CA GLY A 29 1.06 0.78 -7.27
C GLY A 29 0.95 1.84 -8.36
N ARG A 30 0.38 1.43 -9.51
CA ARG A 30 0.17 2.34 -10.65
C ARG A 30 -0.76 3.48 -10.30
N GLY A 31 -0.42 4.66 -10.81
CA GLY A 31 -1.23 5.87 -10.64
C GLY A 31 -0.98 6.61 -9.34
N LEU A 32 -0.10 6.11 -8.48
CA LEU A 32 0.39 6.83 -7.33
C LEU A 32 1.54 7.76 -7.72
N ASN A 33 1.53 8.96 -7.17
CA ASN A 33 2.66 9.86 -7.23
C ASN A 33 3.56 9.62 -6.03
N HIS A 34 4.85 9.68 -6.22
CA HIS A 34 5.84 9.60 -5.17
C HIS A 34 6.29 10.99 -4.75
N TRP A 35 6.09 11.35 -3.50
CA TRP A 35 6.67 12.54 -2.90
C TRP A 35 7.78 12.13 -1.96
N PHE A 36 9.00 12.61 -2.23
CA PHE A 36 10.17 12.33 -1.42
C PHE A 36 10.51 13.52 -0.55
N ASP A 37 10.66 13.29 0.73
CA ASP A 37 11.25 14.26 1.64
C ASP A 37 12.77 14.14 1.58
N ARG A 38 13.43 15.19 1.12
CA ARG A 38 14.88 15.22 0.94
C ARG A 38 15.53 16.10 1.98
N ARG A 39 16.57 15.57 2.60
CA ARG A 39 17.43 16.31 3.53
C ARG A 39 18.89 15.94 3.25
N ASP A 40 19.76 16.95 3.15
CA ASP A 40 21.20 16.77 2.92
C ASP A 40 21.51 15.80 1.75
N ASP A 41 20.83 16.00 0.61
CA ASP A 41 20.90 15.16 -0.61
C ASP A 41 20.47 13.69 -0.44
N ARG A 42 19.85 13.34 0.68
CA ARG A 42 19.31 12.00 0.93
C ARG A 42 17.79 12.03 1.03
N ASP A 43 17.16 10.96 0.58
CA ASP A 43 15.74 10.74 0.79
C ASP A 43 15.52 10.29 2.23
N ARG A 44 14.90 11.15 3.04
CA ARG A 44 14.56 10.87 4.43
C ARG A 44 13.29 10.02 4.53
N GLY A 45 12.38 10.18 3.59
CA GLY A 45 11.14 9.44 3.54
C GLY A 45 10.37 9.63 2.24
N LEU A 46 9.36 8.81 2.10
CA LEU A 46 8.46 8.74 0.95
C LEU A 46 7.01 8.79 1.42
N VAL A 47 6.19 9.55 0.70
CA VAL A 47 4.73 9.45 0.76
C VAL A 47 4.19 9.17 -0.65
N ALA A 48 3.65 7.97 -0.85
CA ALA A 48 2.91 7.65 -2.06
C ALA A 48 1.48 8.19 -1.96
N HIS A 49 0.98 8.88 -2.98
CA HIS A 49 -0.31 9.55 -2.90
C HIS A 49 -1.00 9.67 -4.27
N PHE A 50 -2.32 9.82 -4.24
CA PHE A 50 -3.11 10.31 -5.36
C PHE A 50 -3.34 11.81 -5.24
N ASP A 51 -3.19 12.55 -6.35
CA ASP A 51 -3.67 13.94 -6.43
C ASP A 51 -5.06 13.96 -7.06
N THR A 52 -6.08 14.29 -6.28
CA THR A 52 -7.47 14.38 -6.73
C THR A 52 -7.82 15.75 -7.33
N GLY A 53 -6.87 16.67 -7.42
CA GLY A 53 -7.10 18.07 -7.77
C GLY A 53 -7.48 18.95 -6.56
N PHE A 54 -8.05 18.39 -5.51
CA PHE A 54 -8.40 19.09 -4.27
C PHE A 54 -7.54 18.66 -3.09
N ALA A 55 -7.14 17.40 -3.06
CA ALA A 55 -6.39 16.79 -1.98
C ALA A 55 -5.36 15.81 -2.49
N TRP A 56 -4.28 15.70 -1.76
CA TRP A 56 -3.35 14.58 -1.82
C TRP A 56 -3.80 13.53 -0.80
N VAL A 57 -4.12 12.34 -1.30
CA VAL A 57 -4.56 11.22 -0.48
C VAL A 57 -3.45 10.18 -0.46
N SER A 58 -2.83 9.98 0.69
CA SER A 58 -1.74 9.01 0.81
C SER A 58 -2.24 7.57 0.79
N ALA A 59 -1.40 6.69 0.28
CA ALA A 59 -1.57 5.24 0.37
C ALA A 59 -0.77 4.72 1.58
N GLY A 60 -1.35 4.79 2.77
CA GLY A 60 -0.71 4.41 4.02
C GLY A 60 0.03 5.54 4.73
N GLU A 61 0.84 5.14 5.69
CA GLU A 61 1.72 6.02 6.46
C GLU A 61 2.96 6.43 5.66
N PRO A 62 3.66 7.52 6.04
CA PRO A 62 4.95 7.82 5.47
C PRO A 62 5.94 6.67 5.67
N ILE A 63 6.67 6.35 4.63
CA ILE A 63 7.74 5.34 4.65
C ILE A 63 9.03 6.05 4.99
N ALA A 64 9.43 5.99 6.25
CA ALA A 64 10.59 6.65 6.82
C ALA A 64 11.07 5.93 8.08
N ALA A 65 12.22 6.31 8.61
CA ALA A 65 12.65 5.90 9.93
C ALA A 65 11.58 6.30 10.98
N HIS A 66 11.49 5.56 12.09
CA HIS A 66 10.43 5.77 13.09
C HIS A 66 10.32 7.22 13.55
N ASP A 67 11.45 7.81 13.91
CA ASP A 67 11.51 9.16 14.42
C ASP A 67 11.28 10.24 13.35
N ASP A 68 11.43 9.88 12.08
CA ASP A 68 11.21 10.75 10.92
C ASP A 68 9.78 10.70 10.39
N SER A 69 8.97 9.73 10.79
CA SER A 69 7.63 9.52 10.21
C SER A 69 6.71 10.73 10.36
N ILE A 70 6.68 11.35 11.54
CA ILE A 70 5.89 12.57 11.78
C ILE A 70 6.50 13.78 11.06
N PRO A 71 7.80 14.08 11.19
CA PRO A 71 8.44 15.14 10.41
C PRO A 71 8.18 15.03 8.90
N VAL A 72 8.26 13.82 8.31
CA VAL A 72 7.97 13.57 6.89
C VAL A 72 6.50 13.83 6.57
N ALA A 73 5.57 13.37 7.43
CA ALA A 73 4.14 13.63 7.23
C ALA A 73 3.82 15.13 7.26
N GLU A 74 4.42 15.86 8.18
CA GLU A 74 4.22 17.31 8.32
C GLU A 74 4.80 18.08 7.14
N ALA A 75 5.99 17.71 6.67
CA ALA A 75 6.60 18.28 5.48
C ALA A 75 5.76 17.99 4.21
N PHE A 76 5.18 16.80 4.10
CA PHE A 76 4.25 16.46 3.03
C PHE A 76 2.99 17.35 3.05
N VAL A 77 2.43 17.61 4.24
CA VAL A 77 1.29 18.53 4.39
C VAL A 77 1.67 19.93 3.94
N ASP A 78 2.85 20.42 4.31
CA ASP A 78 3.28 21.77 3.93
C ASP A 78 3.53 21.87 2.41
N ALA A 79 4.11 20.81 1.81
CA ALA A 79 4.28 20.73 0.35
C ALA A 79 2.95 20.68 -0.41
N ALA A 80 1.95 19.98 0.11
CA ALA A 80 0.61 19.92 -0.46
C ALA A 80 -0.10 21.29 -0.36
N ARG A 81 -0.02 21.93 0.79
CA ARG A 81 -0.60 23.26 1.03
C ARG A 81 0.00 24.32 0.10
N ALA A 82 1.30 24.27 -0.14
CA ALA A 82 1.97 25.16 -1.10
C ALA A 82 1.42 25.01 -2.53
N ARG A 83 0.77 23.89 -2.84
CA ARG A 83 0.07 23.61 -4.12
C ARG A 83 -1.45 23.76 -4.03
N GLY A 84 -1.96 24.34 -2.95
CA GLY A 84 -3.41 24.50 -2.72
C GLY A 84 -4.16 23.17 -2.50
N ARG A 85 -3.48 22.13 -2.02
CA ARG A 85 -4.07 20.81 -1.75
C ARG A 85 -4.29 20.60 -0.26
N ARG A 86 -5.39 19.92 0.07
CA ARG A 86 -5.61 19.32 1.39
C ARG A 86 -4.86 17.99 1.45
N VAL A 87 -4.69 17.44 2.66
CA VAL A 87 -4.05 16.12 2.83
C VAL A 87 -4.95 15.21 3.65
N ALA A 88 -5.05 13.97 3.20
CA ALA A 88 -5.61 12.87 3.96
C ALA A 88 -4.62 11.69 3.93
N PHE A 89 -4.29 11.16 5.10
CA PHE A 89 -3.55 9.91 5.20
C PHE A 89 -4.56 8.77 5.35
N PHE A 90 -4.58 7.86 4.38
CA PHE A 90 -5.52 6.74 4.35
C PHE A 90 -4.86 5.45 4.81
N ALA A 91 -5.59 4.60 5.55
CA ALA A 91 -5.13 3.31 6.06
C ALA A 91 -3.85 3.40 6.92
N THR A 92 -3.83 4.36 7.85
CA THR A 92 -2.75 4.52 8.82
C THR A 92 -3.03 3.73 10.10
N GLU A 93 -2.00 3.19 10.73
CA GLU A 93 -2.12 2.38 11.95
C GLU A 93 -2.01 3.19 13.25
N GLY A 94 -1.96 4.51 13.15
CA GLY A 94 -2.03 5.40 14.32
C GLY A 94 -0.73 6.09 14.71
N MET A 95 0.36 5.91 13.96
CA MET A 95 1.62 6.62 14.21
C MET A 95 1.45 8.13 14.20
N LEU A 96 0.62 8.64 13.28
CA LEU A 96 0.36 10.08 13.16
C LEU A 96 -0.48 10.66 14.31
N ALA A 97 -1.06 9.82 15.17
CA ALA A 97 -1.91 10.25 16.28
C ALA A 97 -1.14 11.04 17.36
N SER A 98 0.18 10.93 17.41
CA SER A 98 1.02 11.67 18.35
C SER A 98 1.28 13.12 17.94
N SER A 99 0.99 13.51 16.68
CA SER A 99 1.07 14.89 16.24
C SER A 99 -0.28 15.60 16.37
N PRO A 100 -0.34 16.80 17.00
CA PRO A 100 -1.56 17.59 17.12
C PRO A 100 -2.03 18.18 15.77
N ARG A 101 -1.23 18.08 14.71
CA ARG A 101 -1.59 18.54 13.37
C ARG A 101 -2.58 17.62 12.66
N PHE A 102 -2.76 16.38 13.15
CA PHE A 102 -3.62 15.38 12.51
C PHE A 102 -4.83 15.05 13.36
N ARG A 103 -5.98 14.90 12.68
CA ARG A 103 -7.19 14.35 13.29
C ARG A 103 -7.38 12.92 12.81
N ARG A 104 -7.57 12.01 13.75
CA ARG A 104 -7.88 10.61 13.46
C ARG A 104 -9.38 10.44 13.22
N LEU A 105 -9.71 9.73 12.15
CA LEU A 105 -11.02 9.17 11.91
C LEU A 105 -10.86 7.66 11.76
N GLN A 106 -11.49 6.88 12.64
CA GLN A 106 -11.51 5.43 12.49
C GLN A 106 -12.54 5.08 11.42
N ILE A 107 -12.08 4.42 10.35
CA ILE A 107 -12.91 4.02 9.20
C ILE A 107 -13.14 2.52 9.14
N GLY A 108 -12.39 1.73 9.93
CA GLY A 108 -12.50 0.28 9.99
C GLY A 108 -11.37 -0.34 10.79
N ASP A 109 -11.40 -1.66 10.84
CA ASP A 109 -10.36 -2.49 11.44
C ASP A 109 -9.70 -3.33 10.35
N GLN A 110 -8.38 -3.39 10.37
CA GLN A 110 -7.61 -4.25 9.47
C GLN A 110 -7.34 -5.57 10.19
N PRO A 111 -7.86 -6.71 9.68
CA PRO A 111 -7.52 -8.00 10.27
C PRO A 111 -6.05 -8.32 10.00
N VAL A 112 -5.35 -8.74 11.05
CA VAL A 112 -3.96 -9.18 10.98
C VAL A 112 -3.88 -10.63 11.41
N TRP A 113 -3.19 -11.45 10.62
CA TRP A 113 -2.95 -12.86 10.93
C TRP A 113 -1.45 -13.12 11.07
N ASP A 114 -1.11 -13.94 12.05
CA ASP A 114 0.23 -14.50 12.17
C ASP A 114 0.37 -15.67 11.17
N PRO A 115 1.23 -15.58 10.16
CA PRO A 115 1.42 -16.66 9.20
C PRO A 115 1.81 -17.99 9.85
N ALA A 116 2.57 -17.96 10.95
CA ALA A 116 2.97 -19.17 11.66
C ALA A 116 1.79 -19.89 12.32
N ARG A 117 0.75 -19.15 12.71
CA ARG A 117 -0.47 -19.67 13.35
C ARG A 117 -1.62 -19.89 12.38
N TRP A 118 -1.50 -19.51 11.13
CA TRP A 118 -2.58 -19.58 10.16
C TRP A 118 -3.27 -20.94 10.08
N SER A 119 -2.51 -22.03 10.10
CA SER A 119 -3.06 -23.39 10.05
C SER A 119 -3.93 -23.72 11.25
N ASP A 120 -3.58 -23.19 12.42
CA ASP A 120 -4.33 -23.39 13.65
C ASP A 120 -5.59 -22.53 13.67
N ASP A 121 -5.48 -21.29 13.22
CA ASP A 121 -6.61 -20.37 13.10
C ASP A 121 -7.65 -20.92 12.11
N VAL A 122 -7.22 -21.45 10.97
CA VAL A 122 -8.13 -22.12 10.02
C VAL A 122 -8.81 -23.33 10.66
N ARG A 123 -8.06 -24.15 11.43
CA ARG A 123 -8.64 -25.31 12.11
C ARG A 123 -9.66 -24.92 13.19
N ALA A 124 -9.41 -23.84 13.90
CA ALA A 124 -10.29 -23.36 14.95
C ALA A 124 -11.61 -22.76 14.42
N HIS A 125 -11.59 -22.12 13.25
CA HIS A 125 -12.73 -21.38 12.72
C HIS A 125 -13.49 -22.16 11.64
N LYS A 126 -14.69 -22.64 11.97
CA LYS A 126 -15.57 -23.39 11.04
C LYS A 126 -15.85 -22.62 9.74
N SER A 127 -16.09 -21.31 9.83
CA SER A 127 -16.39 -20.45 8.67
C SER A 127 -15.22 -20.40 7.68
N MET A 128 -13.98 -20.33 8.17
CA MET A 128 -12.78 -20.32 7.33
C MET A 128 -12.61 -21.67 6.61
N ARG A 129 -12.75 -22.77 7.34
CA ARG A 129 -12.69 -24.11 6.74
C ARG A 129 -13.72 -24.29 5.63
N GLU A 130 -14.94 -23.83 5.86
CA GLU A 130 -16.03 -23.94 4.89
C GLU A 130 -15.77 -23.06 3.65
N GLN A 131 -15.24 -21.85 3.82
CA GLN A 131 -14.86 -20.98 2.69
C GLN A 131 -13.75 -21.62 1.84
N LEU A 132 -12.72 -22.19 2.47
CA LEU A 132 -11.66 -22.91 1.78
C LEU A 132 -12.20 -24.14 1.02
N ARG A 133 -13.10 -24.89 1.64
CA ARG A 133 -13.75 -26.02 1.00
C ARG A 133 -14.55 -25.58 -0.25
N ARG A 134 -15.32 -24.51 -0.13
CA ARG A 134 -16.10 -23.95 -1.27
C ARG A 134 -15.20 -23.43 -2.37
N ALA A 135 -14.10 -22.77 -2.04
CA ALA A 135 -13.13 -22.29 -3.01
C ALA A 135 -12.56 -23.45 -3.83
N ARG A 136 -12.11 -24.51 -3.14
CA ARG A 136 -11.60 -25.73 -3.79
C ARG A 136 -12.66 -26.42 -4.68
N ALA A 137 -13.89 -26.51 -4.17
CA ALA A 137 -15.00 -27.10 -4.95
C ALA A 137 -15.36 -26.30 -6.21
N LYS A 138 -15.04 -24.99 -6.22
CA LYS A 138 -15.18 -24.11 -7.40
C LYS A 138 -13.95 -24.10 -8.31
N GLY A 139 -12.98 -24.98 -8.08
CA GLY A 139 -11.77 -25.07 -8.89
C GLY A 139 -10.75 -23.96 -8.64
N VAL A 140 -10.86 -23.22 -7.53
CA VAL A 140 -9.84 -22.24 -7.15
C VAL A 140 -8.57 -22.96 -6.74
N THR A 141 -7.48 -22.66 -7.41
CA THR A 141 -6.13 -23.15 -7.11
C THR A 141 -5.22 -21.98 -6.73
N VAL A 142 -4.26 -22.24 -5.86
CA VAL A 142 -3.23 -21.26 -5.46
C VAL A 142 -1.89 -21.85 -5.85
N ARG A 143 -1.10 -21.06 -6.57
CA ARG A 143 0.25 -21.41 -6.97
C ARG A 143 1.22 -20.31 -6.57
N ALA A 144 2.36 -20.68 -6.05
CA ALA A 144 3.46 -19.75 -5.88
C ALA A 144 4.05 -19.40 -7.26
N LEU A 145 4.27 -18.14 -7.50
CA LEU A 145 4.96 -17.64 -8.69
C LEU A 145 6.41 -17.32 -8.33
N SER A 146 7.34 -17.57 -9.23
CA SER A 146 8.68 -17.00 -9.15
C SER A 146 8.63 -15.50 -9.47
N VAL A 147 9.69 -14.77 -9.11
CA VAL A 147 9.79 -13.34 -9.41
C VAL A 147 9.70 -13.09 -10.93
N ASP A 148 10.38 -13.93 -11.71
CA ASP A 148 10.40 -13.82 -13.18
C ASP A 148 8.99 -14.04 -13.78
N GLU A 149 8.28 -15.07 -13.34
CA GLU A 149 6.90 -15.33 -13.78
C GLU A 149 5.94 -14.20 -13.38
N TYR A 150 6.19 -13.51 -12.27
CA TYR A 150 5.38 -12.38 -11.84
C TYR A 150 5.60 -11.17 -12.76
N VAL A 151 6.86 -10.86 -13.08
CA VAL A 151 7.24 -9.75 -13.97
C VAL A 151 6.68 -9.99 -15.38
N ASP A 152 6.85 -11.18 -15.94
CA ASP A 152 6.34 -11.54 -17.28
C ASP A 152 4.83 -11.39 -17.38
N ARG A 153 4.09 -11.82 -16.35
CA ARG A 153 2.63 -11.69 -16.34
C ARG A 153 2.14 -10.25 -16.24
N ASP A 154 2.87 -9.40 -15.52
CA ASP A 154 2.51 -7.97 -15.45
C ASP A 154 2.78 -7.28 -16.79
N VAL A 155 3.80 -7.67 -17.51
CA VAL A 155 4.06 -7.24 -18.90
C VAL A 155 2.95 -7.72 -19.85
N ASP A 156 2.52 -8.97 -19.73
CA ASP A 156 1.51 -9.58 -20.61
C ASP A 156 0.10 -9.02 -20.33
N SER A 157 -0.22 -8.71 -19.09
CA SER A 157 -1.47 -8.01 -18.73
C SER A 157 -1.54 -6.57 -19.26
N ARG A 158 -0.40 -5.98 -19.60
CA ARG A 158 -0.31 -4.66 -20.25
C ARG A 158 -0.61 -4.70 -21.75
N SER A 159 -0.33 -5.82 -22.41
CA SER A 159 -0.45 -5.96 -23.87
C SER A 159 -1.80 -6.51 -24.31
N HIS A 160 -2.54 -7.16 -23.45
CA HIS A 160 -3.84 -7.75 -23.79
C HIS A 160 -4.88 -7.27 -22.78
N GLY A 161 -5.92 -6.62 -23.25
CA GLY A 161 -7.17 -6.42 -22.54
C GLY A 161 -7.82 -7.77 -22.23
N ALA A 162 -7.21 -8.54 -21.34
CA ALA A 162 -7.59 -9.91 -21.09
C ALA A 162 -8.82 -9.94 -20.19
N THR A 163 -9.94 -10.31 -20.78
CA THR A 163 -11.02 -11.04 -20.12
C THR A 163 -10.51 -12.41 -19.67
N SER A 164 -9.61 -12.45 -18.70
CA SER A 164 -9.31 -13.67 -17.98
C SER A 164 -10.16 -13.68 -16.72
N ASN A 165 -10.97 -14.73 -16.56
CA ASN A 165 -11.83 -14.98 -15.40
C ASN A 165 -11.01 -15.36 -14.14
N THR A 166 -9.75 -14.98 -14.10
CA THR A 166 -8.87 -15.09 -12.94
C THR A 166 -9.11 -13.85 -12.09
N ARG A 167 -9.98 -13.96 -11.08
CA ARG A 167 -10.10 -12.95 -10.04
C ARG A 167 -8.76 -12.89 -9.29
N THR A 168 -7.88 -12.01 -9.70
CA THR A 168 -6.80 -11.54 -8.86
C THR A 168 -7.48 -10.82 -7.69
N ILE A 169 -7.46 -11.41 -6.51
CA ILE A 169 -7.86 -10.69 -5.29
C ILE A 169 -6.69 -9.73 -5.01
N SER A 170 -6.70 -8.60 -5.70
CA SER A 170 -5.89 -7.48 -5.25
C SER A 170 -6.56 -6.94 -3.99
N CYS A 171 -5.77 -6.62 -2.97
CA CYS A 171 -6.25 -5.95 -1.75
C CYS A 171 -6.87 -4.56 -2.01
N THR A 172 -6.99 -4.14 -3.25
CA THR A 172 -7.58 -2.88 -3.70
C THR A 172 -9.12 -2.86 -3.72
N GLN A 173 -9.81 -3.94 -3.35
CA GLN A 173 -11.27 -3.99 -3.38
C GLN A 173 -11.96 -3.45 -2.10
N TRP A 174 -11.29 -2.61 -1.33
CA TRP A 174 -11.87 -1.89 -0.18
C TRP A 174 -12.11 -0.40 -0.46
N LEU A 175 -12.17 0.00 -1.73
CA LEU A 175 -12.58 1.33 -2.17
C LEU A 175 -13.91 1.23 -2.93
N ALA A 176 -14.98 0.94 -2.20
CA ALA A 176 -16.34 1.15 -2.69
C ALA A 176 -17.27 1.29 -1.49
N LEU A 177 -17.36 2.50 -0.97
CA LEU A 177 -18.60 3.19 -0.51
C LEU A 177 -18.36 4.69 -0.67
#